data_804d466485f86d0297a3228a07e03681
#
_entry.id   804d466485f86d0297a3228a07e03681
#
_cell.length_a   1.000
_cell.length_b   1.000
_cell.length_c   1.000
_cell.angle_alpha   90.00
_cell.angle_beta   90.00
_cell.angle_gamma   90.00
#
_symmetry.space_group_name_H-M   'P 1'
#
loop_
_entity.id
_entity.type
_entity.pdbx_description
1 polymer ?
#
loop_
_entity_poly.entity_id
_entity_poly.type
_entity_poly.pdbx_seq_one_letter_code
_entity_poly.pdbx_strand_id
1 'polypeptide(L)'
;LSAKHQSNQNSIKKFILIGDQKQLPAIVVQSPSSSIVKDSTLLQAGITDRRISLFERLFRYHENNAQSNHWSILTKQGRMHPDISHFINQNFYNGQLETVPVHHQEQTIFWEKYDSKNFLQNILAKQRIAFFATTKHPNDKSFKKNTYEATLAVQLLVNIYQMYSLNQKEFKPSLTVGIIIPFRSHIALIKHLIHRLNIPELEQI
;
A
#
# COMPACT_ATOMS: atom_id res chain seq x y z
N LEU A 1 -25.00 13.15 7.55
CA LEU A 1 -25.13 13.17 6.09
C LEU A 1 -26.57 13.31 5.58
N SER A 2 -27.60 13.06 6.38
CA SER A 2 -28.98 13.33 6.00
C SER A 2 -29.43 14.68 6.55
N ALA A 3 -29.51 15.68 5.69
CA ALA A 3 -30.18 16.93 6.04
C ALA A 3 -31.68 16.68 6.24
N LYS A 4 -32.24 17.08 7.38
CA LYS A 4 -33.68 17.06 7.59
C LYS A 4 -34.32 18.21 6.84
N HIS A 5 -35.31 17.92 6.03
CA HIS A 5 -36.17 18.95 5.42
C HIS A 5 -37.17 19.47 6.46
N GLN A 6 -37.77 20.67 6.25
CA GLN A 6 -38.76 21.29 7.15
C GLN A 6 -39.98 20.39 7.47
N SER A 7 -40.23 19.33 6.66
CA SER A 7 -41.29 18.34 6.84
C SER A 7 -40.89 17.12 7.70
N ASN A 8 -39.77 17.13 8.39
CA ASN A 8 -39.20 15.99 9.15
C ASN A 8 -38.86 14.74 8.30
N GLN A 9 -38.88 14.84 6.98
CA GLN A 9 -38.45 13.81 6.06
C GLN A 9 -36.97 13.98 5.69
N ASN A 10 -36.26 12.84 5.57
CA ASN A 10 -34.88 12.87 5.10
C ASN A 10 -34.84 13.31 3.64
N SER A 11 -34.03 14.33 3.34
CA SER A 11 -33.82 14.82 1.97
C SER A 11 -33.15 13.77 1.07
N ILE A 12 -32.35 12.87 1.68
CA ILE A 12 -31.65 11.77 0.98
C ILE A 12 -32.43 10.48 1.28
N LYS A 13 -33.02 9.89 0.25
CA LYS A 13 -33.78 8.63 0.34
C LYS A 13 -32.88 7.39 0.23
N LYS A 14 -31.76 7.49 -0.49
CA LYS A 14 -30.83 6.38 -0.72
C LYS A 14 -29.41 6.94 -0.92
N PHE A 15 -28.42 6.24 -0.41
CA PHE A 15 -27.01 6.51 -0.70
C PHE A 15 -26.27 5.20 -0.96
N ILE A 16 -25.19 5.26 -1.71
CA ILE A 16 -24.28 4.17 -1.98
C ILE A 16 -22.89 4.63 -1.54
N LEU A 17 -22.23 3.84 -0.69
CA LEU A 17 -20.86 4.05 -0.30
C LEU A 17 -19.98 3.04 -1.02
N ILE A 18 -18.89 3.52 -1.63
CA ILE A 18 -17.88 2.68 -2.28
C ILE A 18 -16.56 2.96 -1.56
N GLY A 19 -15.89 1.91 -1.12
CA GLY A 19 -14.64 2.04 -0.38
C GLY A 19 -14.01 0.69 -0.09
N ASP A 20 -12.92 0.73 0.65
CA ASP A 20 -12.18 -0.44 1.06
C ASP A 20 -11.58 -0.20 2.46
N GLN A 21 -12.15 -0.84 3.47
CA GLN A 21 -11.71 -0.73 4.86
C GLN A 21 -10.39 -1.45 5.15
N LYS A 22 -9.87 -2.21 4.19
CA LYS A 22 -8.57 -2.89 4.29
C LYS A 22 -7.41 -2.04 3.76
N GLN A 23 -7.72 -0.92 3.09
CA GLN A 23 -6.71 0.07 2.68
C GLN A 23 -6.42 1.07 3.80
N LEU A 24 -5.40 1.92 3.59
CA LEU A 24 -4.97 2.90 4.57
C LEU A 24 -6.15 3.82 4.99
N PRO A 25 -6.44 3.94 6.30
CA PRO A 25 -7.48 4.83 6.79
C PRO A 25 -7.06 6.29 6.66
N ALA A 26 -8.03 7.19 6.84
CA ALA A 26 -7.74 8.61 6.99
C ALA A 26 -6.81 8.85 8.20
N ILE A 27 -5.89 9.80 8.06
CA ILE A 27 -4.98 10.17 9.16
C ILE A 27 -5.79 10.81 10.28
N VAL A 28 -5.75 10.20 11.47
CA VAL A 28 -6.40 10.70 12.67
C VAL A 28 -5.35 11.14 13.69
N VAL A 29 -5.38 12.41 14.04
CA VAL A 29 -4.40 13.02 14.96
C VAL A 29 -4.73 12.73 16.42
N GLN A 30 -5.96 12.35 16.73
CA GLN A 30 -6.41 12.05 18.10
C GLN A 30 -5.75 10.79 18.66
N SER A 31 -5.39 10.82 19.93
CA SER A 31 -4.92 9.63 20.63
C SER A 31 -6.02 8.57 20.74
N PRO A 32 -5.67 7.27 20.85
CA PRO A 32 -6.65 6.21 21.04
C PRO A 32 -7.60 6.46 22.21
N SER A 33 -7.09 6.92 23.34
CA SER A 33 -7.89 7.19 24.54
C SER A 33 -8.87 8.36 24.38
N SER A 34 -8.49 9.39 23.60
CA SER A 34 -9.35 10.57 23.36
C SER A 34 -10.38 10.35 22.25
N SER A 35 -10.22 9.31 21.44
CA SER A 35 -11.12 8.99 20.33
C SER A 35 -12.31 8.12 20.73
N ILE A 36 -12.22 7.43 21.87
CA ILE A 36 -13.30 6.58 22.40
C ILE A 36 -14.52 7.43 22.70
N VAL A 37 -15.67 6.99 22.23
CA VAL A 37 -16.96 7.66 22.44
C VAL A 37 -17.56 7.19 23.77
N LYS A 38 -18.02 8.16 24.58
CA LYS A 38 -18.67 7.92 25.87
C LYS A 38 -20.14 8.32 25.88
N ASP A 39 -20.59 9.07 24.89
CA ASP A 39 -21.97 9.51 24.74
C ASP A 39 -22.88 8.32 24.41
N SER A 40 -23.93 8.13 25.21
CA SER A 40 -24.84 6.99 25.09
C SER A 40 -25.62 6.98 23.75
N THR A 41 -25.98 8.14 23.23
CA THR A 41 -26.70 8.27 21.97
C THR A 41 -25.83 7.86 20.79
N LEU A 42 -24.57 8.27 20.81
CA LEU A 42 -23.59 7.90 19.79
C LEU A 42 -23.24 6.41 19.86
N LEU A 43 -23.12 5.86 21.08
CA LEU A 43 -22.89 4.42 21.26
C LEU A 43 -24.06 3.58 20.74
N GLN A 44 -25.30 4.00 20.99
CA GLN A 44 -26.50 3.36 20.43
C GLN A 44 -26.52 3.43 18.89
N ALA A 45 -25.99 4.50 18.31
CA ALA A 45 -25.81 4.63 16.87
C ALA A 45 -24.59 3.85 16.31
N GLY A 46 -23.94 3.02 17.13
CA GLY A 46 -22.78 2.21 16.72
C GLY A 46 -21.49 2.98 16.59
N ILE A 47 -21.41 4.21 17.14
CA ILE A 47 -20.19 5.04 17.08
C ILE A 47 -19.39 4.82 18.36
N THR A 48 -18.47 3.88 18.33
CA THR A 48 -17.63 3.50 19.50
C THR A 48 -16.30 4.21 19.52
N ASP A 49 -15.74 4.51 18.37
CA ASP A 49 -14.46 5.18 18.19
C ASP A 49 -14.53 6.15 17.00
N ARG A 50 -14.12 7.40 17.22
CA ARG A 50 -14.13 8.45 16.19
C ARG A 50 -13.10 8.26 15.09
N ARG A 51 -12.13 7.36 15.27
CA ARG A 51 -11.13 7.00 14.26
C ARG A 51 -11.69 6.07 13.18
N ILE A 52 -12.78 5.36 13.47
CA ILE A 52 -13.39 4.44 12.53
C ILE A 52 -14.22 5.23 11.50
N SER A 53 -13.98 5.00 10.22
CA SER A 53 -14.71 5.67 9.14
C SER A 53 -16.20 5.32 9.15
N LEU A 54 -17.03 6.17 8.57
CA LEU A 54 -18.46 5.88 8.38
C LEU A 54 -18.66 4.60 7.57
N PHE A 55 -17.86 4.43 6.50
CA PHE A 55 -17.89 3.25 5.65
C PHE A 55 -17.65 1.96 6.46
N GLU A 56 -16.56 1.92 7.22
CA GLU A 56 -16.20 0.76 8.03
C GLU A 56 -17.25 0.45 9.11
N ARG A 57 -17.83 1.48 9.75
CA ARG A 57 -18.87 1.30 10.77
C ARG A 57 -20.13 0.66 10.17
N LEU A 58 -20.58 1.16 9.02
CA LEU A 58 -21.75 0.61 8.34
C LEU A 58 -21.48 -0.80 7.82
N PHE A 59 -20.30 -1.04 7.28
CA PHE A 59 -19.90 -2.38 6.87
C PHE A 59 -19.98 -3.37 8.03
N ARG A 60 -19.31 -3.07 9.15
CA ARG A 60 -19.33 -3.91 10.36
C ARG A 60 -20.74 -4.13 10.93
N TYR A 61 -21.57 -3.07 10.91
CA TYR A 61 -22.95 -3.17 11.37
C TYR A 61 -23.75 -4.18 10.54
N HIS A 62 -23.68 -4.09 9.22
CA HIS A 62 -24.42 -4.99 8.32
C HIS A 62 -23.85 -6.41 8.29
N GLU A 63 -22.53 -6.55 8.39
CA GLU A 63 -21.87 -7.86 8.50
C GLU A 63 -22.31 -8.60 9.77
N ASN A 64 -22.28 -7.94 10.92
CA ASN A 64 -22.66 -8.54 12.22
C ASN A 64 -24.16 -8.86 12.34
N ASN A 65 -25.00 -8.12 11.64
CA ASN A 65 -26.46 -8.35 11.68
C ASN A 65 -26.95 -9.24 10.55
N ALA A 66 -26.08 -9.94 9.85
CA ALA A 66 -26.39 -10.84 8.73
C ALA A 66 -27.26 -10.20 7.63
N GLN A 67 -27.17 -8.88 7.46
CA GLN A 67 -27.92 -8.14 6.43
C GLN A 67 -27.14 -8.11 5.11
N SER A 68 -26.93 -9.28 4.52
CA SER A 68 -26.11 -9.46 3.30
C SER A 68 -26.61 -8.68 2.08
N ASN A 69 -27.88 -8.26 2.08
CA ASN A 69 -28.47 -7.50 0.95
C ASN A 69 -28.04 -6.02 0.90
N HIS A 70 -27.35 -5.52 1.92
CA HIS A 70 -26.98 -4.12 2.02
C HIS A 70 -25.52 -3.84 1.64
N TRP A 71 -24.73 -4.87 1.43
CA TRP A 71 -23.34 -4.72 1.02
C TRP A 71 -22.90 -5.85 0.07
N SER A 72 -21.88 -5.59 -0.71
CA SER A 72 -21.26 -6.56 -1.61
C SER A 72 -19.77 -6.26 -1.76
N ILE A 73 -18.98 -7.29 -2.02
CA ILE A 73 -17.55 -7.17 -2.31
C ILE A 73 -17.33 -7.32 -3.81
N LEU A 74 -16.52 -6.44 -4.38
CA LEU A 74 -15.98 -6.61 -5.72
C LEU A 74 -14.78 -7.55 -5.64
N THR A 75 -14.96 -8.79 -6.07
CA THR A 75 -13.92 -9.82 -5.96
C THR A 75 -12.92 -9.77 -7.12
N LYS A 76 -13.30 -9.24 -8.28
CA LYS A 76 -12.45 -9.21 -9.46
C LYS A 76 -11.51 -8.00 -9.45
N GLN A 77 -10.21 -8.25 -9.42
CA GLN A 77 -9.19 -7.22 -9.51
C GLN A 77 -8.39 -7.30 -10.81
N GLY A 78 -8.22 -6.16 -11.50
CA GLY A 78 -7.47 -6.03 -12.74
C GLY A 78 -6.15 -5.26 -12.60
N ARG A 79 -5.69 -4.97 -11.36
CA ARG A 79 -4.52 -4.12 -11.13
C ARG A 79 -3.22 -4.90 -10.95
N MET A 80 -3.24 -5.94 -10.12
CA MET A 80 -2.04 -6.62 -9.66
C MET A 80 -1.84 -7.94 -10.41
N HIS A 81 -0.57 -8.25 -10.70
CA HIS A 81 -0.18 -9.60 -11.10
C HIS A 81 -0.56 -10.63 -10.03
N PRO A 82 -0.93 -11.88 -10.40
CA PRO A 82 -1.30 -12.92 -9.43
C PRO A 82 -0.29 -13.11 -8.29
N ASP A 83 1.01 -13.13 -8.58
CA ASP A 83 2.06 -13.29 -7.57
C ASP A 83 2.04 -12.17 -6.51
N ILE A 84 1.72 -10.94 -6.92
CA ILE A 84 1.62 -9.79 -6.00
C ILE A 84 0.30 -9.87 -5.23
N SER A 85 -0.80 -10.14 -5.93
CA SER A 85 -2.13 -10.17 -5.32
C SER A 85 -2.30 -11.31 -4.33
N HIS A 86 -1.59 -12.43 -4.52
CA HIS A 86 -1.68 -13.59 -3.63
C HIS A 86 -1.43 -13.23 -2.17
N PHE A 87 -0.35 -12.51 -1.88
CA PHE A 87 -0.03 -12.09 -0.51
C PHE A 87 -1.15 -11.24 0.10
N ILE A 88 -1.62 -10.24 -0.66
CA ILE A 88 -2.68 -9.32 -0.21
C ILE A 88 -4.00 -10.07 -0.04
N ASN A 89 -4.34 -10.93 -0.98
CA ASN A 89 -5.57 -11.72 -0.97
C ASN A 89 -5.66 -12.63 0.27
N GLN A 90 -4.60 -13.35 0.58
CA GLN A 90 -4.56 -14.25 1.73
C GLN A 90 -4.61 -13.49 3.07
N ASN A 91 -3.92 -12.35 3.19
CA ASN A 91 -3.80 -11.66 4.47
C ASN A 91 -4.92 -10.67 4.77
N PHE A 92 -5.61 -10.13 3.75
CA PHE A 92 -6.59 -9.06 3.94
C PHE A 92 -7.99 -9.37 3.39
N TYR A 93 -8.10 -10.27 2.40
CA TYR A 93 -9.36 -10.53 1.71
C TYR A 93 -9.82 -11.98 1.78
N ASN A 94 -9.24 -12.78 2.69
CA ASN A 94 -9.62 -14.18 2.94
C ASN A 94 -9.65 -15.06 1.67
N GLY A 95 -8.77 -14.80 0.72
CA GLY A 95 -8.72 -15.54 -0.54
C GLY A 95 -9.84 -15.20 -1.55
N GLN A 96 -10.64 -14.15 -1.30
CA GLN A 96 -11.83 -13.84 -2.11
C GLN A 96 -11.54 -13.08 -3.41
N LEU A 97 -10.33 -12.51 -3.56
CA LEU A 97 -9.98 -11.78 -4.77
C LEU A 97 -9.61 -12.73 -5.90
N GLU A 98 -10.21 -12.48 -7.05
CA GLU A 98 -9.94 -13.16 -8.31
C GLU A 98 -9.19 -12.22 -9.26
N THR A 99 -8.18 -12.73 -9.95
CA THR A 99 -7.46 -11.98 -10.97
C THR A 99 -8.26 -11.97 -12.27
N VAL A 100 -8.46 -10.81 -12.85
CA VAL A 100 -9.02 -10.69 -14.19
C VAL A 100 -7.88 -10.84 -15.20
N PRO A 101 -7.96 -11.76 -16.17
CA PRO A 101 -6.91 -11.94 -17.16
C PRO A 101 -6.80 -10.70 -18.04
N VAL A 102 -5.81 -9.86 -17.76
CA VAL A 102 -5.43 -8.70 -18.58
C VAL A 102 -3.93 -8.74 -18.81
N HIS A 103 -3.49 -8.21 -19.94
CA HIS A 103 -2.12 -8.35 -20.43
C HIS A 103 -1.02 -8.08 -19.39
N HIS A 104 -1.15 -7.03 -18.58
CA HIS A 104 -0.13 -6.70 -17.57
C HIS A 104 -0.10 -7.68 -16.38
N GLN A 105 -1.15 -8.45 -16.15
CA GLN A 105 -1.20 -9.50 -15.11
C GLN A 105 -0.60 -10.82 -15.59
N GLU A 106 -0.44 -11.00 -16.90
CA GLU A 106 0.15 -12.20 -17.50
C GLU A 106 1.62 -12.01 -17.85
N GLN A 107 2.15 -10.78 -17.71
CA GLN A 107 3.55 -10.50 -17.98
C GLN A 107 4.47 -11.28 -17.06
N THR A 108 5.44 -11.97 -17.63
CA THR A 108 6.51 -12.62 -16.88
C THR A 108 7.62 -11.62 -16.57
N ILE A 109 8.32 -11.84 -15.45
CA ILE A 109 9.59 -11.16 -15.19
C ILE A 109 10.61 -11.83 -16.12
N PHE A 110 11.13 -11.07 -17.07
CA PHE A 110 12.08 -11.62 -18.02
C PHE A 110 13.39 -10.81 -18.03
N TRP A 111 14.45 -11.45 -17.53
CA TRP A 111 15.80 -10.97 -17.60
C TRP A 111 16.67 -12.03 -18.25
N GLU A 112 17.15 -11.76 -19.47
CA GLU A 112 18.04 -12.68 -20.18
C GLU A 112 19.41 -12.75 -19.53
N LYS A 113 19.89 -11.60 -19.07
CA LYS A 113 21.22 -11.44 -18.48
C LYS A 113 21.14 -10.84 -17.10
N TYR A 114 21.73 -11.51 -16.14
CA TYR A 114 21.94 -11.02 -14.78
C TYR A 114 23.07 -11.81 -14.12
N ASP A 115 23.72 -11.25 -13.11
CA ASP A 115 24.72 -11.97 -12.32
C ASP A 115 24.03 -12.87 -11.28
N SER A 116 24.00 -14.17 -11.57
CA SER A 116 23.38 -15.17 -10.68
C SER A 116 24.11 -15.34 -9.35
N LYS A 117 25.38 -14.90 -9.24
CA LYS A 117 26.14 -14.89 -8.00
C LYS A 117 25.81 -13.67 -7.14
N ASN A 118 25.31 -12.60 -7.74
CA ASN A 118 24.81 -11.44 -7.03
C ASN A 118 23.43 -11.77 -6.43
N PHE A 119 23.36 -11.83 -5.11
CA PHE A 119 22.14 -12.19 -4.37
C PHE A 119 20.94 -11.30 -4.76
N LEU A 120 21.14 -9.98 -4.87
CA LEU A 120 20.05 -9.05 -5.21
C LEU A 120 19.58 -9.22 -6.65
N GLN A 121 20.50 -9.36 -7.60
CA GLN A 121 20.13 -9.60 -9.00
C GLN A 121 19.41 -10.95 -9.17
N ASN A 122 19.83 -11.98 -8.45
CA ASN A 122 19.17 -13.28 -8.49
C ASN A 122 17.73 -13.22 -7.95
N ILE A 123 17.47 -12.45 -6.88
CA ILE A 123 16.11 -12.22 -6.38
C ILE A 123 15.31 -11.42 -7.41
N LEU A 124 15.84 -10.29 -7.87
CA LEU A 124 15.17 -9.41 -8.85
C LEU A 124 14.82 -10.13 -10.15
N ALA A 125 15.63 -11.10 -10.56
CA ALA A 125 15.38 -11.87 -11.77
C ALA A 125 14.29 -12.95 -11.60
N LYS A 126 14.08 -13.46 -10.39
CA LYS A 126 13.22 -14.63 -10.14
C LYS A 126 11.95 -14.33 -9.35
N GLN A 127 11.95 -13.23 -8.59
CA GLN A 127 10.85 -12.93 -7.68
C GLN A 127 10.15 -11.62 -8.08
N ARG A 128 8.84 -11.66 -8.16
CA ARG A 128 8.03 -10.46 -8.41
C ARG A 128 7.77 -9.67 -7.13
N ILE A 129 7.80 -10.34 -5.99
CA ILE A 129 7.68 -9.75 -4.67
C ILE A 129 8.75 -10.32 -3.77
N ALA A 130 9.44 -9.47 -3.01
CA ALA A 130 10.42 -9.88 -2.02
C ALA A 130 10.28 -9.00 -0.77
N PHE A 131 10.40 -9.62 0.39
CA PHE A 131 10.44 -8.94 1.68
C PHE A 131 11.83 -9.06 2.29
N PHE A 132 12.44 -7.92 2.57
CA PHE A 132 13.74 -7.85 3.23
C PHE A 132 13.55 -7.36 4.66
N ALA A 133 13.71 -8.26 5.62
CA ALA A 133 13.69 -7.88 7.03
C ALA A 133 14.98 -7.14 7.40
N THR A 134 14.84 -5.93 7.93
CA THR A 134 15.96 -5.14 8.42
C THR A 134 15.78 -4.83 9.89
N THR A 135 16.90 -4.68 10.61
CA THR A 135 16.93 -4.16 11.96
C THR A 135 17.17 -2.64 11.93
N LYS A 136 16.86 -1.95 13.02
CA LYS A 136 17.20 -0.54 13.14
C LYS A 136 18.73 -0.36 13.22
N HIS A 137 19.27 0.57 12.44
CA HIS A 137 20.69 0.90 12.52
C HIS A 137 21.01 1.55 13.88
N PRO A 138 22.07 1.13 14.60
CA PRO A 138 22.38 1.61 15.94
C PRO A 138 22.53 3.13 16.05
N ASN A 139 23.08 3.78 15.03
CA ASN A 139 23.30 5.24 15.01
C ASN A 139 22.05 6.05 14.62
N ASP A 140 20.95 5.41 14.26
CA ASP A 140 19.72 6.12 13.91
C ASP A 140 18.97 6.53 15.17
N LYS A 141 18.99 7.84 15.47
CA LYS A 141 18.34 8.43 16.65
C LYS A 141 16.80 8.49 16.53
N SER A 142 16.26 8.43 15.32
CA SER A 142 14.84 8.55 15.02
C SER A 142 14.26 7.25 14.47
N PHE A 143 13.03 6.90 14.87
CA PHE A 143 12.27 5.80 14.26
C PHE A 143 11.77 6.13 12.83
N LYS A 144 11.85 7.39 12.40
CA LYS A 144 11.46 7.84 11.06
C LYS A 144 12.58 7.69 10.03
N LYS A 145 13.65 7.00 10.38
CA LYS A 145 14.84 6.80 9.56
C LYS A 145 15.46 5.44 9.89
N ASN A 146 15.83 4.69 8.86
CA ASN A 146 16.59 3.44 8.98
C ASN A 146 17.69 3.40 7.90
N THR A 147 18.93 3.52 8.32
CA THR A 147 20.09 3.57 7.41
C THR A 147 20.28 2.23 6.69
N TYR A 148 19.97 1.09 7.32
CA TYR A 148 20.06 -0.21 6.65
C TYR A 148 19.03 -0.33 5.53
N GLU A 149 17.78 0.06 5.76
CA GLU A 149 16.73 0.06 4.73
C GLU A 149 17.09 0.98 3.57
N ALA A 150 17.57 2.20 3.88
CA ALA A 150 17.96 3.16 2.86
C ALA A 150 19.10 2.62 1.99
N THR A 151 20.13 2.01 2.63
CA THR A 151 21.26 1.40 1.92
C THR A 151 20.80 0.25 1.03
N LEU A 152 19.94 -0.64 1.54
CA LEU A 152 19.41 -1.76 0.77
C LEU A 152 18.56 -1.27 -0.42
N ALA A 153 17.71 -0.27 -0.21
CA ALA A 153 16.88 0.31 -1.28
C ALA A 153 17.76 0.87 -2.41
N VAL A 154 18.84 1.57 -2.06
CA VAL A 154 19.79 2.09 -3.04
C VAL A 154 20.58 0.98 -3.72
N GLN A 155 20.98 -0.07 -3.01
CA GLN A 155 21.60 -1.25 -3.62
C GLN A 155 20.67 -1.96 -4.61
N LEU A 156 19.39 -2.13 -4.26
CA LEU A 156 18.39 -2.68 -5.18
C LEU A 156 18.25 -1.80 -6.42
N LEU A 157 18.18 -0.48 -6.26
CA LEU A 157 18.10 0.47 -7.36
C LEU A 157 19.29 0.34 -8.31
N VAL A 158 20.53 0.28 -7.78
CA VAL A 158 21.75 0.10 -8.57
C VAL A 158 21.73 -1.23 -9.33
N ASN A 159 21.30 -2.30 -8.68
CA ASN A 159 21.19 -3.61 -9.34
C ASN A 159 20.13 -3.63 -10.46
N ILE A 160 18.99 -2.98 -10.27
CA ILE A 160 17.99 -2.81 -11.32
C ILE A 160 18.60 -2.05 -12.51
N TYR A 161 19.25 -0.91 -12.26
CA TYR A 161 19.89 -0.12 -13.30
C TYR A 161 20.93 -0.93 -14.08
N GLN A 162 21.79 -1.70 -13.40
CA GLN A 162 22.77 -2.58 -14.03
C GLN A 162 22.10 -3.67 -14.88
N MET A 163 21.03 -4.27 -14.39
CA MET A 163 20.27 -5.29 -15.13
C MET A 163 19.63 -4.71 -16.40
N TYR A 164 19.11 -3.47 -16.36
CA TYR A 164 18.65 -2.77 -17.55
C TYR A 164 19.77 -2.59 -18.58
N SER A 165 20.94 -2.13 -18.14
CA SER A 165 22.12 -1.96 -19.00
C SER A 165 22.59 -3.29 -19.60
N LEU A 166 22.71 -4.36 -18.81
CA LEU A 166 23.11 -5.69 -19.25
C LEU A 166 22.20 -6.26 -20.33
N ASN A 167 20.90 -5.95 -20.22
CA ASN A 167 19.88 -6.42 -21.16
C ASN A 167 19.60 -5.43 -22.31
N GLN A 168 20.40 -4.37 -22.44
CA GLN A 168 20.25 -3.32 -23.45
C GLN A 168 18.84 -2.71 -23.46
N LYS A 169 18.21 -2.62 -22.28
CA LYS A 169 16.90 -2.00 -22.10
C LYS A 169 17.06 -0.55 -21.67
N GLU A 170 16.20 0.31 -22.19
CA GLU A 170 16.18 1.73 -21.79
C GLU A 170 15.71 1.86 -20.34
N PHE A 171 16.54 2.48 -19.49
CA PHE A 171 16.16 2.83 -18.13
C PHE A 171 15.53 4.23 -18.12
N LYS A 172 14.25 4.31 -17.85
CA LYS A 172 13.50 5.58 -17.70
C LYS A 172 13.17 5.80 -16.23
N PRO A 173 13.89 6.67 -15.50
CA PRO A 173 13.75 6.81 -14.04
C PRO A 173 12.29 6.92 -13.59
N SER A 174 11.53 7.82 -14.19
CA SER A 174 10.13 8.10 -13.82
C SER A 174 9.13 6.96 -14.14
N LEU A 175 9.50 5.99 -14.98
CA LEU A 175 8.64 4.89 -15.39
C LEU A 175 9.11 3.52 -14.89
N THR A 176 10.41 3.39 -14.61
CA THR A 176 11.03 2.10 -14.28
C THR A 176 10.96 1.76 -12.81
N VAL A 177 11.18 2.75 -11.93
CA VAL A 177 11.27 2.54 -10.50
C VAL A 177 10.48 3.60 -9.74
N GLY A 178 9.70 3.15 -8.76
CA GLY A 178 9.07 4.03 -7.77
C GLY A 178 9.49 3.61 -6.36
N ILE A 179 9.96 4.56 -5.55
CA ILE A 179 10.33 4.34 -4.15
C ILE A 179 9.30 5.04 -3.26
N ILE A 180 8.50 4.25 -2.54
CA ILE A 180 7.45 4.77 -1.66
C ILE A 180 7.95 4.78 -0.22
N ILE A 181 7.99 5.96 0.40
CA ILE A 181 8.56 6.16 1.73
C ILE A 181 7.61 7.03 2.58
N PRO A 182 7.22 6.58 3.78
CA PRO A 182 6.27 7.32 4.61
C PRO A 182 6.85 8.55 5.31
N PHE A 183 8.18 8.65 5.45
CA PHE A 183 8.83 9.69 6.26
C PHE A 183 9.78 10.57 5.46
N ARG A 184 9.62 11.89 5.52
CA ARG A 184 10.46 12.87 4.81
C ARG A 184 11.96 12.75 5.15
N SER A 185 12.30 12.44 6.40
CA SER A 185 13.68 12.23 6.83
C SER A 185 14.35 11.02 6.17
N HIS A 186 13.56 9.98 5.89
CA HIS A 186 14.03 8.79 5.19
C HIS A 186 14.16 9.05 3.68
N ILE A 187 13.24 9.82 3.09
CA ILE A 187 13.37 10.31 1.70
C ILE A 187 14.68 11.07 1.51
N ALA A 188 14.96 12.02 2.41
CA ALA A 188 16.18 12.81 2.34
C ALA A 188 17.45 11.94 2.44
N LEU A 189 17.44 10.89 3.28
CA LEU A 189 18.54 9.95 3.40
C LEU A 189 18.77 9.17 2.09
N ILE A 190 17.71 8.61 1.51
CA ILE A 190 17.82 7.85 0.25
C ILE A 190 18.30 8.75 -0.88
N LYS A 191 17.75 9.97 -1.04
CA LYS A 191 18.20 10.93 -2.02
C LYS A 191 19.68 11.29 -1.84
N HIS A 192 20.13 11.49 -0.60
CA HIS A 192 21.55 11.71 -0.31
C HIS A 192 22.43 10.52 -0.73
N LEU A 193 22.00 9.29 -0.46
CA LEU A 193 22.73 8.08 -0.86
C LEU A 193 22.77 7.92 -2.38
N ILE A 194 21.67 8.19 -3.08
CA ILE A 194 21.62 8.16 -4.55
C ILE A 194 22.58 9.19 -5.14
N HIS A 195 22.55 10.43 -4.66
CA HIS A 195 23.43 11.50 -5.13
C HIS A 195 24.93 11.14 -5.00
N ARG A 196 25.30 10.44 -3.94
CA ARG A 196 26.67 9.96 -3.74
C ARG A 196 27.16 8.92 -4.75
N LEU A 197 26.25 8.30 -5.51
CA LEU A 197 26.62 7.35 -6.56
C LEU A 197 27.17 8.05 -7.81
N ASN A 198 26.86 9.34 -7.99
CA ASN A 198 27.20 10.12 -9.19
C ASN A 198 26.72 9.45 -10.50
N ILE A 199 25.51 8.90 -10.48
CA ILE A 199 24.85 8.31 -11.65
C ILE A 199 23.67 9.21 -12.01
N PRO A 200 23.77 10.03 -13.08
CA PRO A 200 22.77 11.06 -13.40
C PRO A 200 21.35 10.52 -13.60
N GLU A 201 21.22 9.32 -14.17
CA GLU A 201 19.94 8.69 -14.40
C GLU A 201 19.22 8.34 -13.10
N LEU A 202 19.97 7.98 -12.06
CA LEU A 202 19.40 7.63 -10.75
C LEU A 202 19.03 8.86 -9.92
N GLU A 203 19.68 10.00 -10.15
CA GLU A 203 19.36 11.25 -9.45
C GLU A 203 17.99 11.83 -9.83
N GLN A 204 17.37 11.34 -10.90
CA GLN A 204 16.04 11.76 -11.37
C GLN A 204 14.88 11.01 -10.67
N ILE A 205 15.19 10.07 -9.78
CA ILE A 205 14.23 9.33 -8.93
C ILE A 205 13.98 10.10 -7.60
#